data_c19ce59c29890cfd48895d9a42e87be8
#
_entry.id   c19ce59c29890cfd48895d9a42e87be8
#
_cell.length_a   1.000
_cell.length_b   1.000
_cell.length_c   1.000
_cell.angle_alpha   90.00
_cell.angle_beta   90.00
_cell.angle_gamma   90.00
#
_symmetry.space_group_name_H-M   'P 1'
#
loop_
_entity.id
_entity.type
_entity.pdbx_description
1 polymer ?
#
loop_
_entity_poly.entity_id
_entity_poly.type
_entity_poly.pdbx_seq_one_letter_code
_entity_poly.pdbx_strand_id
1 'polypeptide(L)'
;MPEEQRELQARSTASAGAISDAAQPTPKAQTSANHLLVLLRAVRPRQWPKNLIVFMALIFSIDDKWQLSDPSSWVDLLGWTTLTFVLFCLVSSADYLVNDIVDRESDRQHPRKRKRPIAAGQLSVRAALIWAVALAAVAIAGAFAITWSVGLVISGYLAMMLAYTFWLKHIVLLDMMVIGVGFVLRAMAGGLAIDVPISPWLYVVTALGALFLVINKRRAEIKLLKEGAGSHRPILDEYSTELLGQIGALVTASTLIAYGLYTFTAENLPDNNSMMLTIPFVLYGLLRYLYLVDKHDEGGSPEEVLLKDRPLQADILLWVATAATVLVVFRD
;
A
#
# COMPACT_ATOMS: atom_id res chain seq x y z
N MET A 1 22.76 68.02 24.44
CA MET A 1 22.85 66.73 23.74
C MET A 1 23.77 66.94 22.53
N PRO A 2 24.84 66.17 22.39
CA PRO A 2 25.78 66.30 21.30
C PRO A 2 25.13 65.94 19.94
N GLU A 3 25.52 66.64 18.92
CA GLU A 3 25.06 66.57 17.53
C GLU A 3 25.13 65.13 16.95
N GLU A 4 26.08 64.35 17.41
CA GLU A 4 26.32 62.95 17.03
C GLU A 4 25.14 62.01 17.38
N GLN A 5 24.38 62.28 18.44
CA GLN A 5 23.20 61.47 18.80
C GLN A 5 21.98 61.77 17.93
N ARG A 6 21.90 62.97 17.34
CA ARG A 6 20.83 63.34 16.39
C ARG A 6 21.05 62.68 15.02
N GLU A 7 22.29 62.56 14.57
CA GLU A 7 22.58 61.85 13.28
C GLU A 7 22.37 60.37 13.37
N LEU A 8 22.66 59.71 14.50
CA LEU A 8 22.39 58.30 14.71
C LEU A 8 20.88 58.00 14.75
N GLN A 9 20.07 58.86 15.34
CA GLN A 9 18.62 58.71 15.35
C GLN A 9 17.99 58.96 13.97
N ALA A 10 18.50 59.91 13.18
CA ALA A 10 18.05 60.15 11.80
C ALA A 10 18.39 58.99 10.84
N ARG A 11 19.54 58.34 11.02
CA ARG A 11 19.90 57.14 10.25
C ARG A 11 19.09 55.90 10.64
N SER A 12 18.69 55.75 11.92
CA SER A 12 17.82 54.65 12.40
C SER A 12 16.41 54.78 11.86
N THR A 13 15.83 55.98 11.76
CA THR A 13 14.48 56.20 11.21
C THR A 13 14.44 56.09 9.68
N ALA A 14 15.50 56.43 8.97
CA ALA A 14 15.61 56.25 7.51
C ALA A 14 15.74 54.76 7.08
N SER A 15 16.39 53.93 7.94
CA SER A 15 16.51 52.48 7.70
C SER A 15 15.20 51.70 7.99
N ALA A 16 14.33 52.21 8.87
CA ALA A 16 13.07 51.56 9.22
C ALA A 16 11.96 51.80 8.18
N GLY A 17 12.11 52.79 7.29
CA GLY A 17 11.13 53.08 6.23
C GLY A 17 11.32 52.32 4.93
N ALA A 18 12.46 51.62 4.76
CA ALA A 18 12.82 50.94 3.51
C ALA A 18 12.55 49.42 3.47
N ILE A 19 11.92 48.83 4.51
CA ILE A 19 11.66 47.39 4.63
C ILE A 19 10.16 47.07 4.51
N SER A 20 9.33 47.96 3.94
CA SER A 20 7.89 47.76 3.88
C SER A 20 7.34 47.57 2.47
N ASP A 21 8.12 47.13 1.48
CA ASP A 21 7.55 46.81 0.15
C ASP A 21 8.24 45.60 -0.50
N ALA A 22 8.43 44.53 0.31
CA ALA A 22 8.69 43.21 -0.25
C ALA A 22 7.31 42.66 -0.69
N ALA A 23 6.96 42.90 -1.94
CA ALA A 23 5.78 42.35 -2.58
C ALA A 23 5.71 40.84 -2.30
N GLN A 24 4.67 40.40 -1.58
CA GLN A 24 4.37 38.99 -1.44
C GLN A 24 4.25 38.38 -2.84
N PRO A 25 4.95 37.24 -3.12
CA PRO A 25 4.84 36.62 -4.44
C PRO A 25 3.38 36.24 -4.67
N THR A 26 2.74 36.90 -5.61
CA THR A 26 1.41 36.54 -6.12
C THR A 26 1.42 35.07 -6.51
N PRO A 27 0.44 34.24 -6.11
CA PRO A 27 0.36 32.85 -6.54
C PRO A 27 0.32 32.83 -8.07
N LYS A 28 1.38 32.33 -8.70
CA LYS A 28 1.40 32.08 -10.15
C LYS A 28 0.19 31.20 -10.47
N ALA A 29 -0.65 31.66 -11.37
CA ALA A 29 -1.75 30.87 -11.92
C ALA A 29 -1.18 29.55 -12.45
N GLN A 30 -1.47 28.44 -11.75
CA GLN A 30 -1.04 27.10 -12.16
C GLN A 30 -1.84 26.75 -13.41
N THR A 31 -1.13 26.45 -14.50
CA THR A 31 -1.74 25.95 -15.75
C THR A 31 -2.45 24.62 -15.50
N SER A 32 -3.54 24.33 -16.24
CA SER A 32 -4.36 23.10 -16.07
C SER A 32 -3.54 21.80 -16.12
N ALA A 33 -2.43 21.77 -16.91
CA ALA A 33 -1.48 20.67 -16.94
C ALA A 33 -0.82 20.40 -15.57
N ASN A 34 -0.56 21.46 -14.78
CA ASN A 34 -0.01 21.32 -13.44
C ASN A 34 -1.02 20.70 -12.45
N HIS A 35 -2.32 21.01 -12.60
CA HIS A 35 -3.37 20.44 -11.72
C HIS A 35 -3.53 18.93 -11.90
N LEU A 36 -3.48 18.42 -13.15
CA LEU A 36 -3.57 16.98 -13.43
C LEU A 36 -2.37 16.22 -12.82
N LEU A 37 -1.16 16.75 -12.99
CA LEU A 37 0.05 16.15 -12.42
C LEU A 37 0.03 16.14 -10.88
N VAL A 38 -0.52 17.20 -10.26
CA VAL A 38 -0.69 17.28 -8.81
C VAL A 38 -1.69 16.23 -8.34
N LEU A 39 -2.82 16.08 -9.03
CA LEU A 39 -3.83 15.06 -8.73
C LEU A 39 -3.25 13.64 -8.88
N LEU A 40 -2.55 13.37 -10.01
CA LEU A 40 -1.88 12.07 -10.23
C LEU A 40 -0.88 11.73 -9.10
N ARG A 41 -0.18 12.71 -8.55
CA ARG A 41 0.69 12.49 -7.38
C ARG A 41 -0.12 12.22 -6.11
N ALA A 42 -1.27 12.86 -5.95
CA ALA A 42 -2.13 12.72 -4.77
C ALA A 42 -2.81 11.35 -4.70
N VAL A 43 -3.25 10.77 -5.85
CA VAL A 43 -3.87 9.43 -5.93
C VAL A 43 -2.85 8.28 -5.79
N ARG A 44 -1.55 8.60 -5.72
CA ARG A 44 -0.44 7.67 -5.41
C ARG A 44 -0.37 6.41 -6.29
N PRO A 45 -0.17 6.50 -7.62
CA PRO A 45 -0.07 5.33 -8.49
C PRO A 45 1.04 4.34 -8.09
N ARG A 46 2.10 4.82 -7.42
CA ARG A 46 3.17 3.96 -6.88
C ARG A 46 2.69 2.95 -5.84
N GLN A 47 1.48 3.11 -5.29
CA GLN A 47 0.87 2.18 -4.36
C GLN A 47 -0.08 1.17 -5.04
N TRP A 48 -0.44 1.38 -6.31
CA TRP A 48 -1.32 0.51 -7.07
C TRP A 48 -0.82 -0.95 -7.23
N PRO A 49 0.50 -1.23 -7.31
CA PRO A 49 0.99 -2.61 -7.34
C PRO A 49 0.50 -3.48 -6.18
N LYS A 50 0.13 -2.91 -5.03
CA LYS A 50 -0.49 -3.64 -3.91
C LYS A 50 -1.83 -4.27 -4.28
N ASN A 51 -2.52 -3.73 -5.29
CA ASN A 51 -3.80 -4.26 -5.75
C ASN A 51 -3.62 -5.43 -6.74
N LEU A 52 -2.38 -5.75 -7.20
CA LEU A 52 -2.12 -6.90 -8.09
C LEU A 52 -2.54 -8.24 -7.46
N ILE A 53 -2.68 -8.29 -6.14
CA ILE A 53 -3.19 -9.47 -5.44
C ILE A 53 -4.62 -9.87 -5.90
N VAL A 54 -5.38 -8.96 -6.52
CA VAL A 54 -6.66 -9.25 -7.18
C VAL A 54 -6.52 -10.34 -8.25
N PHE A 55 -5.35 -10.43 -8.90
CA PHE A 55 -5.08 -11.43 -9.94
C PHE A 55 -4.78 -12.83 -9.42
N MET A 56 -4.64 -13.03 -8.10
CA MET A 56 -4.28 -14.32 -7.53
C MET A 56 -5.29 -15.41 -7.89
N ALA A 57 -6.60 -15.12 -7.84
CA ALA A 57 -7.63 -16.07 -8.21
C ALA A 57 -7.51 -16.50 -9.69
N LEU A 58 -7.23 -15.56 -10.59
CA LEU A 58 -7.02 -15.86 -12.00
C LEU A 58 -5.80 -16.77 -12.20
N ILE A 59 -4.69 -16.48 -11.52
CA ILE A 59 -3.44 -17.27 -11.65
C ILE A 59 -3.64 -18.69 -11.13
N PHE A 60 -4.25 -18.87 -9.96
CA PHE A 60 -4.44 -20.19 -9.34
C PHE A 60 -5.61 -20.98 -9.90
N SER A 61 -6.37 -20.44 -10.87
CA SER A 61 -7.43 -21.15 -11.60
C SER A 61 -7.03 -21.61 -13.01
N ILE A 62 -5.73 -21.57 -13.35
CA ILE A 62 -5.18 -22.14 -14.59
C ILE A 62 -5.50 -23.64 -14.61
N ASP A 63 -5.96 -24.14 -15.78
CA ASP A 63 -6.42 -25.52 -16.03
C ASP A 63 -7.57 -26.02 -15.15
N ASP A 64 -8.20 -25.14 -14.39
CA ASP A 64 -9.45 -25.37 -13.67
C ASP A 64 -10.61 -24.60 -14.33
N LYS A 65 -10.48 -23.28 -14.43
CA LYS A 65 -11.49 -22.39 -15.04
C LYS A 65 -11.12 -21.94 -16.46
N TRP A 66 -9.85 -22.01 -16.82
CA TRP A 66 -9.36 -21.55 -18.11
C TRP A 66 -8.05 -22.24 -18.50
N GLN A 67 -7.82 -22.36 -19.81
CA GLN A 67 -6.63 -23.01 -20.37
C GLN A 67 -5.79 -22.01 -21.16
N LEU A 68 -4.47 -22.08 -20.99
CA LEU A 68 -3.54 -21.19 -21.68
C LEU A 68 -3.63 -21.34 -23.21
N SER A 69 -3.91 -22.53 -23.69
CA SER A 69 -4.08 -22.88 -25.12
C SER A 69 -5.36 -22.36 -25.75
N ASP A 70 -6.37 -21.99 -24.94
CA ASP A 70 -7.67 -21.48 -25.41
C ASP A 70 -7.90 -20.02 -24.97
N PRO A 71 -7.57 -19.02 -25.82
CA PRO A 71 -7.80 -17.62 -25.49
C PRO A 71 -9.26 -17.28 -25.15
N SER A 72 -10.24 -18.01 -25.68
CA SER A 72 -11.65 -17.75 -25.41
C SER A 72 -12.03 -18.05 -23.97
N SER A 73 -11.27 -18.90 -23.28
CA SER A 73 -11.51 -19.29 -21.90
C SER A 73 -11.07 -18.24 -20.88
N TRP A 74 -10.05 -17.41 -21.17
CA TRP A 74 -9.46 -16.50 -20.19
C TRP A 74 -9.59 -15.01 -20.49
N VAL A 75 -9.93 -14.60 -21.73
CA VAL A 75 -10.00 -13.17 -22.10
C VAL A 75 -11.02 -12.42 -21.26
N ASP A 76 -12.22 -12.99 -21.08
CA ASP A 76 -13.27 -12.37 -20.26
C ASP A 76 -12.88 -12.35 -18.77
N LEU A 77 -12.29 -13.44 -18.26
CA LEU A 77 -11.81 -13.50 -16.88
C LEU A 77 -10.72 -12.47 -16.60
N LEU A 78 -9.78 -12.31 -17.52
CA LEU A 78 -8.76 -11.27 -17.45
C LEU A 78 -9.37 -9.87 -17.50
N GLY A 79 -10.39 -9.67 -18.33
CA GLY A 79 -11.15 -8.42 -18.43
C GLY A 79 -11.79 -8.03 -17.09
N TRP A 80 -12.56 -8.95 -16.48
CA TRP A 80 -13.21 -8.72 -15.20
C TRP A 80 -12.22 -8.53 -14.05
N THR A 81 -11.14 -9.32 -14.02
CA THR A 81 -10.07 -9.18 -13.02
C THR A 81 -9.36 -7.84 -13.16
N THR A 82 -9.06 -7.41 -14.41
CA THR A 82 -8.43 -6.10 -14.68
C THR A 82 -9.35 -4.96 -14.28
N LEU A 83 -10.64 -5.04 -14.59
CA LEU A 83 -11.61 -4.04 -14.14
C LEU A 83 -11.65 -3.95 -12.61
N THR A 84 -11.71 -5.10 -11.92
CA THR A 84 -11.69 -5.15 -10.46
C THR A 84 -10.41 -4.54 -9.89
N PHE A 85 -9.25 -4.81 -10.48
CA PHE A 85 -7.98 -4.18 -10.13
C PHE A 85 -8.05 -2.64 -10.28
N VAL A 86 -8.59 -2.14 -11.40
CA VAL A 86 -8.76 -0.69 -11.61
C VAL A 86 -9.68 -0.09 -10.56
N LEU A 87 -10.80 -0.74 -10.25
CA LEU A 87 -11.73 -0.28 -9.20
C LEU A 87 -11.05 -0.24 -7.82
N PHE A 88 -10.20 -1.21 -7.48
CA PHE A 88 -9.38 -1.15 -6.28
C PHE A 88 -8.33 -0.03 -6.31
N CYS A 89 -7.77 0.30 -7.47
CA CYS A 89 -6.89 1.46 -7.60
C CYS A 89 -7.65 2.76 -7.35
N LEU A 90 -8.90 2.88 -7.81
CA LEU A 90 -9.74 4.06 -7.57
C LEU A 90 -10.14 4.19 -6.10
N VAL A 91 -10.68 3.12 -5.49
CA VAL A 91 -11.13 3.16 -4.09
C VAL A 91 -9.97 3.37 -3.11
N SER A 92 -8.82 2.75 -3.34
CA SER A 92 -7.63 2.99 -2.51
C SER A 92 -7.06 4.39 -2.71
N SER A 93 -7.17 4.96 -3.91
CA SER A 93 -6.81 6.37 -4.15
C SER A 93 -7.74 7.33 -3.43
N ALA A 94 -9.05 7.03 -3.37
CA ALA A 94 -10.02 7.79 -2.58
C ALA A 94 -9.66 7.78 -1.09
N ASP A 95 -9.34 6.60 -0.53
CA ASP A 95 -8.87 6.46 0.84
C ASP A 95 -7.59 7.26 1.11
N TYR A 96 -6.59 7.20 0.23
CA TYR A 96 -5.37 8.00 0.38
C TYR A 96 -5.63 9.50 0.41
N LEU A 97 -6.55 10.01 -0.40
CA LEU A 97 -6.93 11.42 -0.37
C LEU A 97 -7.56 11.80 0.97
N VAL A 98 -8.48 10.97 1.50
CA VAL A 98 -9.10 11.20 2.82
C VAL A 98 -8.05 11.14 3.92
N ASN A 99 -7.18 10.14 3.91
CA ASN A 99 -6.10 10.01 4.89
C ASN A 99 -5.14 11.22 4.86
N ASP A 100 -4.76 11.71 3.66
CA ASP A 100 -3.90 12.89 3.53
C ASP A 100 -4.59 14.19 3.97
N ILE A 101 -5.92 14.27 3.88
CA ILE A 101 -6.70 15.39 4.45
C ILE A 101 -6.65 15.37 5.97
N VAL A 102 -6.91 14.20 6.58
CA VAL A 102 -6.92 14.00 8.04
C VAL A 102 -5.54 14.23 8.63
N ASP A 103 -4.50 13.68 8.00
CA ASP A 103 -3.12 13.75 8.49
C ASP A 103 -2.38 15.04 8.06
N ARG A 104 -3.05 16.00 7.41
CA ARG A 104 -2.44 17.19 6.77
C ARG A 104 -1.48 17.95 7.67
N GLU A 105 -1.87 18.23 8.91
CA GLU A 105 -1.04 19.03 9.81
C GLU A 105 0.19 18.25 10.33
N SER A 106 0.03 16.96 10.63
CA SER A 106 1.14 16.10 11.02
C SER A 106 2.10 15.86 9.85
N ASP A 107 1.56 15.71 8.63
CA ASP A 107 2.34 15.53 7.41
C ASP A 107 3.20 16.77 7.08
N ARG A 108 2.75 17.98 7.40
CA ARG A 108 3.54 19.22 7.23
C ARG A 108 4.81 19.23 8.08
N GLN A 109 4.77 18.63 9.25
CA GLN A 109 5.92 18.56 10.17
C GLN A 109 6.88 17.44 9.79
N HIS A 110 6.43 16.47 8.94
CA HIS A 110 7.22 15.30 8.60
C HIS A 110 8.23 15.57 7.47
N PRO A 111 9.53 15.21 7.59
CA PRO A 111 10.58 15.52 6.60
C PRO A 111 10.26 15.07 5.16
N ARG A 112 9.67 13.88 4.99
CA ARG A 112 9.30 13.32 3.68
C ARG A 112 7.87 13.64 3.28
N LYS A 113 6.89 13.50 4.23
CA LYS A 113 5.46 13.61 3.93
C LYS A 113 5.01 15.05 3.67
N ARG A 114 5.76 16.08 4.14
CA ARG A 114 5.50 17.52 3.83
C ARG A 114 5.47 17.82 2.32
N LYS A 115 6.03 16.91 1.49
CA LYS A 115 6.00 17.03 0.02
C LYS A 115 4.72 16.49 -0.61
N ARG A 116 3.81 15.89 0.17
CA ARG A 116 2.51 15.43 -0.33
C ARG A 116 1.68 16.61 -0.82
N PRO A 117 0.93 16.48 -1.93
CA PRO A 117 0.23 17.62 -2.55
C PRO A 117 -0.71 18.40 -1.60
N ILE A 118 -1.42 17.72 -0.70
CA ILE A 118 -2.35 18.35 0.26
C ILE A 118 -1.56 19.05 1.38
N ALA A 119 -0.56 18.39 1.95
CA ALA A 119 0.30 18.98 2.99
C ALA A 119 1.08 20.18 2.47
N ALA A 120 1.58 20.10 1.24
CA ALA A 120 2.30 21.17 0.54
C ALA A 120 1.40 22.32 0.04
N GLY A 121 0.07 22.22 0.20
CA GLY A 121 -0.86 23.24 -0.27
C GLY A 121 -1.06 23.29 -1.79
N GLN A 122 -0.53 22.31 -2.54
CA GLN A 122 -0.66 22.21 -4.00
C GLN A 122 -2.07 21.74 -4.43
N LEU A 123 -2.74 20.95 -3.58
CA LEU A 123 -4.12 20.52 -3.75
C LEU A 123 -4.94 20.98 -2.57
N SER A 124 -6.03 21.73 -2.81
CA SER A 124 -6.92 22.20 -1.76
C SER A 124 -7.70 21.04 -1.13
N VAL A 125 -8.04 21.15 0.15
CA VAL A 125 -8.84 20.14 0.88
C VAL A 125 -10.19 19.91 0.19
N ARG A 126 -10.84 20.98 -0.28
CA ARG A 126 -12.13 20.87 -1.00
C ARG A 126 -11.99 20.06 -2.30
N ALA A 127 -10.98 20.37 -3.12
CA ALA A 127 -10.73 19.63 -4.34
C ALA A 127 -10.36 18.16 -4.07
N ALA A 128 -9.52 17.89 -3.05
CA ALA A 128 -9.17 16.54 -2.65
C ALA A 128 -10.40 15.73 -2.19
N LEU A 129 -11.31 16.35 -1.42
CA LEU A 129 -12.56 15.71 -0.97
C LEU A 129 -13.50 15.40 -2.14
N ILE A 130 -13.68 16.35 -3.09
CA ILE A 130 -14.50 16.12 -4.28
C ILE A 130 -13.95 14.94 -5.10
N TRP A 131 -12.63 14.88 -5.32
CA TRP A 131 -12.00 13.77 -6.01
C TRP A 131 -12.10 12.45 -5.24
N ALA A 132 -11.95 12.47 -3.91
CA ALA A 132 -12.12 11.27 -3.09
C ALA A 132 -13.53 10.69 -3.22
N VAL A 133 -14.56 11.55 -3.13
CA VAL A 133 -15.97 11.13 -3.29
C VAL A 133 -16.23 10.62 -4.71
N ALA A 134 -15.75 11.33 -5.74
CA ALA A 134 -15.93 10.91 -7.14
C ALA A 134 -15.28 9.54 -7.43
N LEU A 135 -14.03 9.34 -6.99
CA LEU A 135 -13.32 8.07 -7.18
C LEU A 135 -13.99 6.93 -6.43
N ALA A 136 -14.44 7.16 -5.19
CA ALA A 136 -15.18 6.17 -4.40
C ALA A 136 -16.52 5.82 -5.05
N ALA A 137 -17.29 6.81 -5.51
CA ALA A 137 -18.58 6.59 -6.17
C ALA A 137 -18.42 5.76 -7.47
N VAL A 138 -17.45 6.11 -8.31
CA VAL A 138 -17.15 5.36 -9.54
C VAL A 138 -16.70 3.94 -9.21
N ALA A 139 -15.83 3.75 -8.21
CA ALA A 139 -15.35 2.44 -7.81
C ALA A 139 -16.47 1.55 -7.28
N ILE A 140 -17.33 2.08 -6.41
CA ILE A 140 -18.45 1.32 -5.83
C ILE A 140 -19.51 1.02 -6.90
N ALA A 141 -19.91 2.02 -7.70
CA ALA A 141 -20.88 1.80 -8.77
C ALA A 141 -20.39 0.75 -9.80
N GLY A 142 -19.12 0.86 -10.23
CA GLY A 142 -18.49 -0.11 -11.12
C GLY A 142 -18.40 -1.51 -10.50
N ALA A 143 -18.14 -1.61 -9.20
CA ALA A 143 -18.06 -2.88 -8.48
C ALA A 143 -19.44 -3.60 -8.42
N PHE A 144 -20.51 -2.85 -8.13
CA PHE A 144 -21.88 -3.39 -8.17
C PHE A 144 -22.33 -3.76 -9.60
N ALA A 145 -21.76 -3.10 -10.63
CA ALA A 145 -22.03 -3.47 -12.02
C ALA A 145 -21.34 -4.79 -12.43
N ILE A 146 -20.25 -5.19 -11.76
CA ILE A 146 -19.65 -6.51 -11.95
C ILE A 146 -20.52 -7.58 -11.27
N THR A 147 -20.60 -7.55 -9.94
CA THR A 147 -21.48 -8.41 -9.13
C THR A 147 -21.83 -7.71 -7.81
N TRP A 148 -22.96 -8.11 -7.21
CA TRP A 148 -23.36 -7.65 -5.89
C TRP A 148 -22.28 -7.92 -4.82
N SER A 149 -21.65 -9.10 -4.87
CA SER A 149 -20.61 -9.52 -3.93
C SER A 149 -19.35 -8.66 -4.03
N VAL A 150 -18.88 -8.35 -5.24
CA VAL A 150 -17.73 -7.43 -5.46
C VAL A 150 -18.06 -6.03 -4.95
N GLY A 151 -19.30 -5.54 -5.20
CA GLY A 151 -19.79 -4.26 -4.68
C GLY A 151 -19.74 -4.19 -3.15
N LEU A 152 -20.20 -5.23 -2.46
CA LEU A 152 -20.14 -5.31 -0.99
C LEU A 152 -18.71 -5.34 -0.47
N VAL A 153 -17.82 -6.10 -1.10
CA VAL A 153 -16.40 -6.20 -0.69
C VAL A 153 -15.67 -4.86 -0.85
N ILE A 154 -15.84 -4.16 -1.97
CA ILE A 154 -15.21 -2.85 -2.20
C ILE A 154 -15.79 -1.79 -1.26
N SER A 155 -17.10 -1.81 -1.01
CA SER A 155 -17.75 -0.91 -0.05
C SER A 155 -17.27 -1.18 1.39
N GLY A 156 -17.19 -2.44 1.79
CA GLY A 156 -16.66 -2.88 3.08
C GLY A 156 -15.19 -2.50 3.26
N TYR A 157 -14.37 -2.66 2.21
CA TYR A 157 -12.99 -2.19 2.18
C TYR A 157 -12.90 -0.69 2.45
N LEU A 158 -13.66 0.13 1.73
CA LEU A 158 -13.66 1.58 1.93
C LEU A 158 -14.11 1.95 3.34
N ALA A 159 -15.19 1.36 3.84
CA ALA A 159 -15.69 1.61 5.20
C ALA A 159 -14.64 1.26 6.26
N MET A 160 -13.98 0.10 6.12
CA MET A 160 -12.90 -0.34 7.01
C MET A 160 -11.70 0.62 6.96
N MET A 161 -11.29 1.07 5.76
CA MET A 161 -10.15 1.98 5.62
C MET A 161 -10.47 3.40 6.11
N LEU A 162 -11.71 3.87 6.00
CA LEU A 162 -12.17 5.09 6.65
C LEU A 162 -12.14 4.93 8.19
N ALA A 163 -12.65 3.82 8.73
CA ALA A 163 -12.55 3.53 10.15
C ALA A 163 -11.08 3.48 10.61
N TYR A 164 -10.18 2.92 9.79
CA TYR A 164 -8.75 2.94 10.03
C TYR A 164 -8.21 4.38 10.11
N THR A 165 -8.54 5.21 9.15
CA THR A 165 -8.05 6.59 9.07
C THR A 165 -8.46 7.42 10.28
N PHE A 166 -9.69 7.22 10.81
CA PHE A 166 -10.20 8.03 11.93
C PHE A 166 -9.91 7.42 13.31
N TRP A 167 -9.93 6.09 13.46
CA TRP A 167 -9.88 5.43 14.77
C TRP A 167 -8.88 4.29 14.87
N LEU A 168 -8.95 3.26 13.99
CA LEU A 168 -8.26 1.99 14.20
C LEU A 168 -6.73 2.12 14.13
N LYS A 169 -6.21 3.11 13.40
CA LYS A 169 -4.77 3.38 13.33
C LYS A 169 -4.14 3.85 14.66
N HIS A 170 -4.96 4.17 15.65
CA HIS A 170 -4.54 4.60 16.99
C HIS A 170 -4.65 3.46 18.02
N ILE A 171 -5.11 2.27 17.64
CA ILE A 171 -5.28 1.11 18.52
C ILE A 171 -4.16 0.11 18.22
N VAL A 172 -3.41 -0.25 19.28
CA VAL A 172 -2.30 -1.20 19.22
C VAL A 172 -2.75 -2.52 18.59
N LEU A 173 -1.94 -3.08 17.71
CA LEU A 173 -2.17 -4.26 16.88
C LEU A 173 -3.22 -4.07 15.79
N LEU A 174 -4.34 -3.38 16.03
CA LEU A 174 -5.35 -3.13 15.00
C LEU A 174 -4.80 -2.26 13.88
N ASP A 175 -3.85 -1.34 14.17
CA ASP A 175 -3.15 -0.52 13.17
C ASP A 175 -2.38 -1.35 12.12
N MET A 176 -2.03 -2.59 12.47
CA MET A 176 -1.38 -3.54 11.55
C MET A 176 -2.36 -4.55 10.98
N MET A 177 -3.27 -5.11 11.81
CA MET A 177 -4.21 -6.16 11.40
C MET A 177 -5.17 -5.70 10.30
N VAL A 178 -5.69 -4.47 10.41
CA VAL A 178 -6.60 -3.89 9.39
C VAL A 178 -5.95 -3.84 8.01
N ILE A 179 -4.65 -3.59 7.94
CA ILE A 179 -3.92 -3.61 6.66
C ILE A 179 -3.91 -5.03 6.09
N GLY A 180 -3.68 -6.05 6.92
CA GLY A 180 -3.76 -7.46 6.53
C GLY A 180 -5.13 -7.83 5.95
N VAL A 181 -6.21 -7.46 6.66
CA VAL A 181 -7.59 -7.65 6.18
C VAL A 181 -7.82 -6.93 4.84
N GLY A 182 -7.25 -5.72 4.67
CA GLY A 182 -7.33 -5.00 3.40
C GLY A 182 -6.73 -5.77 2.22
N PHE A 183 -5.67 -6.55 2.42
CA PHE A 183 -5.11 -7.43 1.38
C PHE A 183 -6.02 -8.63 1.12
N VAL A 184 -6.60 -9.23 2.15
CA VAL A 184 -7.58 -10.33 2.01
C VAL A 184 -8.80 -9.90 1.19
N LEU A 185 -9.36 -8.72 1.48
CA LEU A 185 -10.51 -8.19 0.72
C LEU A 185 -10.19 -7.97 -0.76
N ARG A 186 -8.95 -7.59 -1.09
CA ARG A 186 -8.51 -7.49 -2.50
C ARG A 186 -8.47 -8.86 -3.19
N ALA A 187 -7.87 -9.86 -2.55
CA ALA A 187 -7.84 -11.23 -3.06
C ALA A 187 -9.27 -11.79 -3.23
N MET A 188 -10.12 -11.60 -2.21
CA MET A 188 -11.52 -12.01 -2.24
C MET A 188 -12.29 -11.40 -3.41
N ALA A 189 -12.15 -10.08 -3.64
CA ALA A 189 -12.82 -9.42 -4.75
C ALA A 189 -12.39 -9.97 -6.11
N GLY A 190 -11.11 -10.33 -6.26
CA GLY A 190 -10.61 -10.98 -7.48
C GLY A 190 -11.30 -12.29 -7.75
N GLY A 191 -11.43 -13.17 -6.75
CA GLY A 191 -12.15 -14.45 -6.89
C GLY A 191 -13.64 -14.26 -7.18
N LEU A 192 -14.30 -13.37 -6.46
CA LEU A 192 -15.73 -13.06 -6.66
C LEU A 192 -16.03 -12.44 -8.03
N ALA A 193 -15.08 -11.72 -8.62
CA ALA A 193 -15.27 -11.09 -9.93
C ALA A 193 -15.33 -12.12 -11.08
N ILE A 194 -14.69 -13.28 -10.92
CA ILE A 194 -14.58 -14.33 -11.93
C ILE A 194 -15.20 -15.65 -11.48
N ASP A 195 -15.94 -15.62 -10.37
CA ASP A 195 -16.60 -16.80 -9.77
C ASP A 195 -15.62 -17.97 -9.54
N VAL A 196 -14.46 -17.67 -8.97
CA VAL A 196 -13.43 -18.64 -8.57
C VAL A 196 -13.36 -18.72 -7.05
N PRO A 197 -13.62 -19.90 -6.45
CA PRO A 197 -13.46 -20.08 -5.01
C PRO A 197 -11.98 -19.95 -4.64
N ILE A 198 -11.71 -19.17 -3.59
CA ILE A 198 -10.36 -19.02 -3.07
C ILE A 198 -10.20 -19.91 -1.84
N SER A 199 -9.14 -20.72 -1.82
CA SER A 199 -8.80 -21.54 -0.66
C SER A 199 -8.72 -20.72 0.62
N PRO A 200 -9.33 -21.18 1.75
CA PRO A 200 -9.19 -20.54 3.06
C PRO A 200 -7.72 -20.30 3.45
N TRP A 201 -6.84 -21.22 3.10
CA TRP A 201 -5.39 -21.08 3.35
C TRP A 201 -4.76 -19.91 2.59
N LEU A 202 -5.22 -19.63 1.35
CA LEU A 202 -4.73 -18.48 0.59
C LEU A 202 -5.10 -17.16 1.26
N TYR A 203 -6.28 -17.06 1.89
CA TYR A 203 -6.64 -15.91 2.70
C TYR A 203 -5.72 -15.76 3.92
N VAL A 204 -5.43 -16.85 4.63
CA VAL A 204 -4.54 -16.85 5.78
C VAL A 204 -3.13 -16.44 5.37
N VAL A 205 -2.56 -17.02 4.31
CA VAL A 205 -1.23 -16.66 3.78
C VAL A 205 -1.18 -15.20 3.36
N THR A 206 -2.23 -14.71 2.70
CA THR A 206 -2.34 -13.31 2.29
C THR A 206 -2.35 -12.36 3.49
N ALA A 207 -3.14 -12.67 4.52
CA ALA A 207 -3.19 -11.87 5.75
C ALA A 207 -1.85 -11.85 6.48
N LEU A 208 -1.25 -13.03 6.67
CA LEU A 208 0.03 -13.18 7.37
C LEU A 208 1.18 -12.54 6.58
N GLY A 209 1.24 -12.72 5.27
CA GLY A 209 2.22 -12.06 4.40
C GLY A 209 2.13 -10.53 4.44
N ALA A 210 0.90 -9.99 4.44
CA ALA A 210 0.69 -8.56 4.61
C ALA A 210 1.13 -8.08 6.00
N LEU A 211 0.80 -8.81 7.07
CA LEU A 211 1.24 -8.52 8.43
C LEU A 211 2.77 -8.56 8.54
N PHE A 212 3.43 -9.56 7.93
CA PHE A 212 4.89 -9.65 7.85
C PHE A 212 5.51 -8.35 7.31
N LEU A 213 5.00 -7.83 6.19
CA LEU A 213 5.49 -6.60 5.58
C LEU A 213 5.24 -5.37 6.48
N VAL A 214 4.05 -5.28 7.09
CA VAL A 214 3.67 -4.15 7.95
C VAL A 214 4.49 -4.12 9.23
N ILE A 215 4.69 -5.27 9.89
CA ILE A 215 5.50 -5.38 11.12
C ILE A 215 6.94 -4.92 10.85
N ASN A 216 7.53 -5.42 9.77
CA ASN A 216 8.90 -5.02 9.39
C ASN A 216 8.99 -3.53 9.04
N LYS A 217 7.96 -2.97 8.41
CA LYS A 217 7.87 -1.52 8.18
C LYS A 217 7.82 -0.73 9.50
N ARG A 218 7.02 -1.17 10.49
CA ARG A 218 6.97 -0.53 11.81
C ARG A 218 8.32 -0.61 12.53
N ARG A 219 8.98 -1.77 12.45
CA ARG A 219 10.31 -1.97 13.03
C ARG A 219 11.34 -1.01 12.44
N ALA A 220 11.34 -0.81 11.13
CA ALA A 220 12.21 0.14 10.45
C ALA A 220 11.85 1.60 10.83
N GLU A 221 10.57 1.95 10.91
CA GLU A 221 10.13 3.29 11.34
C GLU A 221 10.65 3.62 12.76
N ILE A 222 10.59 2.68 13.72
CA ILE A 222 11.09 2.87 15.10
C ILE A 222 12.62 3.02 15.11
N LYS A 223 13.37 2.23 14.33
CA LYS A 223 14.83 2.38 14.22
C LYS A 223 15.19 3.80 13.76
N LEU A 224 14.55 4.29 12.70
CA LEU A 224 14.78 5.66 12.18
C LEU A 224 14.43 6.75 13.20
N LEU A 225 13.42 6.54 14.05
CA LEU A 225 13.05 7.48 15.11
C LEU A 225 14.11 7.56 16.22
N LYS A 226 14.68 6.41 16.64
CA LYS A 226 15.78 6.36 17.62
C LYS A 226 17.02 7.11 17.12
N GLU A 227 17.25 7.19 15.82
CA GLU A 227 18.33 7.93 15.17
C GLU A 227 18.02 9.43 14.97
N GLY A 228 16.87 9.92 15.45
CA GLY A 228 16.46 11.33 15.34
C GLY A 228 16.02 11.77 13.94
N ALA A 229 15.85 10.85 13.00
CA ALA A 229 15.59 11.15 11.59
C ALA A 229 14.10 11.18 11.20
N GLY A 230 13.16 11.07 12.15
CA GLY A 230 11.73 10.91 11.84
C GLY A 230 10.80 11.83 12.63
N SER A 231 9.63 12.14 12.06
CA SER A 231 8.52 12.72 12.82
C SER A 231 7.66 11.61 13.41
N HIS A 232 7.22 11.87 14.62
CA HIS A 232 6.58 10.94 15.52
C HIS A 232 5.17 10.56 15.09
N ARG A 233 4.88 9.25 15.06
CA ARG A 233 3.54 8.70 14.99
C ARG A 233 3.22 8.17 16.39
N PRO A 234 2.23 8.71 17.13
CA PRO A 234 2.03 8.39 18.55
C PRO A 234 1.92 6.89 18.86
N ILE A 235 1.30 6.12 17.96
CA ILE A 235 1.15 4.66 18.13
C ILE A 235 2.50 3.91 18.15
N LEU A 236 3.57 4.51 17.63
CA LEU A 236 4.89 3.85 17.62
C LEU A 236 5.53 3.82 19.00
N ASP A 237 5.09 4.67 19.94
CA ASP A 237 5.56 4.64 21.32
C ASP A 237 5.11 3.41 22.09
N GLU A 238 4.00 2.83 21.67
CA GLU A 238 3.43 1.62 22.25
C GLU A 238 4.20 0.34 21.82
N TYR A 239 5.11 0.46 20.83
CA TYR A 239 5.87 -0.66 20.30
C TYR A 239 7.35 -0.57 20.65
N SER A 240 7.93 -1.67 21.13
CA SER A 240 9.39 -1.83 21.16
C SER A 240 9.89 -2.59 19.93
N THR A 241 11.16 -2.41 19.59
CA THR A 241 11.83 -3.19 18.52
C THR A 241 11.86 -4.68 18.85
N GLU A 242 11.95 -5.02 20.13
CA GLU A 242 11.94 -6.38 20.67
C GLU A 242 10.58 -7.04 20.48
N LEU A 243 9.48 -6.34 20.89
CA LEU A 243 8.11 -6.82 20.70
C LEU A 243 7.80 -7.05 19.22
N LEU A 244 8.11 -6.09 18.36
CA LEU A 244 7.91 -6.24 16.90
C LEU A 244 8.79 -7.35 16.32
N GLY A 245 9.98 -7.59 16.89
CA GLY A 245 10.82 -8.73 16.51
C GLY A 245 10.17 -10.08 16.85
N GLN A 246 9.60 -10.22 18.05
CA GLN A 246 8.89 -11.43 18.47
C GLN A 246 7.63 -11.68 17.65
N ILE A 247 6.79 -10.66 17.46
CA ILE A 247 5.59 -10.75 16.61
C ILE A 247 6.00 -11.08 15.17
N GLY A 248 7.07 -10.46 14.66
CA GLY A 248 7.60 -10.71 13.33
C GLY A 248 8.06 -12.15 13.14
N ALA A 249 8.76 -12.73 14.11
CA ALA A 249 9.18 -14.14 14.06
C ALA A 249 7.96 -15.09 14.06
N LEU A 250 6.97 -14.83 14.95
CA LEU A 250 5.73 -15.59 15.00
C LEU A 250 4.99 -15.55 13.65
N VAL A 251 4.80 -14.36 13.09
CA VAL A 251 4.09 -14.18 11.81
C VAL A 251 4.87 -14.79 10.66
N THR A 252 6.20 -14.70 10.63
CA THR A 252 7.04 -15.32 9.60
C THR A 252 6.88 -16.85 9.61
N ALA A 253 7.00 -17.48 10.78
CA ALA A 253 6.83 -18.93 10.93
C ALA A 253 5.40 -19.36 10.55
N SER A 254 4.38 -18.62 11.01
CA SER A 254 2.98 -18.88 10.68
C SER A 254 2.70 -18.74 9.18
N THR A 255 3.30 -17.75 8.51
CA THR A 255 3.18 -17.57 7.05
C THR A 255 3.73 -18.79 6.31
N LEU A 256 4.91 -19.28 6.68
CA LEU A 256 5.53 -20.43 6.05
C LEU A 256 4.70 -21.71 6.28
N ILE A 257 4.22 -21.93 7.51
CA ILE A 257 3.36 -23.07 7.84
C ILE A 257 2.03 -23.02 7.07
N ALA A 258 1.37 -21.86 7.06
CA ALA A 258 0.11 -21.69 6.34
C ALA A 258 0.30 -21.87 4.83
N TYR A 259 1.42 -21.41 4.27
CA TYR A 259 1.75 -21.66 2.87
C TYR A 259 2.01 -23.15 2.60
N GLY A 260 2.74 -23.81 3.47
CA GLY A 260 2.94 -25.28 3.40
C GLY A 260 1.59 -26.00 3.40
N LEU A 261 0.71 -25.70 4.36
CA LEU A 261 -0.62 -26.29 4.42
C LEU A 261 -1.44 -26.00 3.16
N TYR A 262 -1.37 -24.79 2.61
CA TYR A 262 -1.98 -24.47 1.33
C TYR A 262 -1.52 -25.40 0.21
N THR A 263 -0.21 -25.68 0.10
CA THR A 263 0.34 -26.54 -0.95
C THR A 263 -0.08 -28.01 -0.86
N PHE A 264 -0.57 -28.45 0.33
CA PHE A 264 -1.01 -29.82 0.55
C PHE A 264 -2.55 -30.00 0.47
N THR A 265 -3.31 -28.95 0.87
CA THR A 265 -4.74 -29.14 1.18
C THR A 265 -5.67 -28.28 0.33
N ALA A 266 -5.14 -27.42 -0.54
CA ALA A 266 -6.00 -26.60 -1.38
C ALA A 266 -6.55 -27.43 -2.55
N GLU A 267 -7.89 -27.52 -2.63
CA GLU A 267 -8.61 -28.30 -3.64
C GLU A 267 -8.33 -27.89 -5.09
N ASN A 268 -7.88 -26.65 -5.27
CA ASN A 268 -7.53 -26.10 -6.58
C ASN A 268 -6.07 -26.34 -6.98
N LEU A 269 -5.37 -27.26 -6.34
CA LEU A 269 -3.97 -27.64 -6.64
C LEU A 269 -3.89 -29.11 -7.06
N PRO A 270 -2.81 -29.53 -7.78
CA PRO A 270 -2.60 -30.91 -8.15
C PRO A 270 -2.51 -31.85 -6.94
N ASP A 271 -3.18 -33.01 -7.01
CA ASP A 271 -3.25 -34.00 -5.92
C ASP A 271 -1.89 -34.66 -5.59
N ASN A 272 -0.91 -34.58 -6.50
CA ASN A 272 0.42 -35.16 -6.34
C ASN A 272 1.36 -34.35 -5.43
N ASN A 273 0.86 -33.30 -4.77
CA ASN A 273 1.63 -32.41 -3.89
C ASN A 273 2.81 -31.70 -4.58
N SER A 274 2.89 -31.64 -5.90
CA SER A 274 3.99 -31.01 -6.64
C SER A 274 4.15 -29.51 -6.32
N MET A 275 3.07 -28.85 -5.86
CA MET A 275 3.12 -27.46 -5.43
C MET A 275 4.07 -27.21 -4.24
N MET A 276 4.45 -28.26 -3.48
CA MET A 276 5.46 -28.17 -2.42
C MET A 276 6.83 -27.71 -2.94
N LEU A 277 7.14 -27.91 -4.22
CA LEU A 277 8.36 -27.42 -4.84
C LEU A 277 8.50 -25.89 -4.76
N THR A 278 7.43 -25.19 -4.50
CA THR A 278 7.42 -23.73 -4.34
C THR A 278 7.77 -23.26 -2.91
N ILE A 279 7.71 -24.14 -1.89
CA ILE A 279 7.98 -23.80 -0.48
C ILE A 279 9.39 -23.20 -0.26
N PRO A 280 10.48 -23.74 -0.87
CA PRO A 280 11.82 -23.18 -0.69
C PRO A 280 11.95 -21.73 -1.15
N PHE A 281 11.23 -21.33 -2.20
CA PHE A 281 11.23 -19.95 -2.68
C PHE A 281 10.53 -19.02 -1.68
N VAL A 282 9.37 -19.42 -1.14
CA VAL A 282 8.68 -18.63 -0.11
C VAL A 282 9.56 -18.48 1.13
N LEU A 283 10.21 -19.54 1.58
CA LEU A 283 11.17 -19.50 2.69
C LEU A 283 12.32 -18.54 2.40
N TYR A 284 12.96 -18.67 1.23
CA TYR A 284 14.05 -17.79 0.85
C TYR A 284 13.61 -16.32 0.77
N GLY A 285 12.47 -16.05 0.14
CA GLY A 285 11.92 -14.69 0.01
C GLY A 285 11.67 -14.03 1.37
N LEU A 286 11.07 -14.75 2.33
CA LEU A 286 10.85 -14.27 3.70
C LEU A 286 12.18 -13.99 4.42
N LEU A 287 13.14 -14.93 4.37
CA LEU A 287 14.44 -14.78 5.02
C LEU A 287 15.29 -13.69 4.34
N ARG A 288 15.27 -13.60 3.01
CA ARG A 288 15.95 -12.53 2.26
C ARG A 288 15.41 -11.15 2.63
N TYR A 289 14.09 -11.02 2.71
CA TYR A 289 13.47 -9.77 3.12
C TYR A 289 13.87 -9.36 4.53
N LEU A 290 13.85 -10.28 5.51
CA LEU A 290 14.31 -10.03 6.88
C LEU A 290 15.78 -9.58 6.92
N TYR A 291 16.65 -10.23 6.13
CA TYR A 291 18.05 -9.85 6.01
C TYR A 291 18.21 -8.40 5.51
N LEU A 292 17.46 -8.02 4.47
CA LEU A 292 17.52 -6.66 3.90
C LEU A 292 17.05 -5.60 4.89
N VAL A 293 15.96 -5.88 5.62
CA VAL A 293 15.44 -4.97 6.65
C VAL A 293 16.41 -4.81 7.81
N ASP A 294 17.11 -5.88 8.21
CA ASP A 294 18.00 -5.84 9.38
C ASP A 294 19.37 -5.22 9.05
N LYS A 295 19.96 -5.55 7.90
CA LYS A 295 21.33 -5.16 7.51
C LYS A 295 21.41 -3.87 6.71
N HIS A 296 20.37 -3.55 5.91
CA HIS A 296 20.41 -2.41 4.98
C HIS A 296 19.42 -1.31 5.34
N ASP A 297 18.68 -1.43 6.48
CA ASP A 297 17.67 -0.47 6.94
C ASP A 297 16.61 -0.11 5.88
N GLU A 298 16.39 -1.02 4.92
CA GLU A 298 15.49 -0.82 3.77
C GLU A 298 14.01 -1.10 4.10
N GLY A 299 13.69 -1.48 5.35
CA GLY A 299 12.33 -1.89 5.76
C GLY A 299 11.24 -0.81 5.70
N GLY A 300 11.62 0.46 5.52
CA GLY A 300 10.67 1.58 5.52
C GLY A 300 9.71 1.62 4.32
N SER A 301 10.05 0.96 3.22
CA SER A 301 9.25 0.91 1.97
C SER A 301 9.33 -0.48 1.34
N PRO A 302 8.47 -1.45 1.75
CA PRO A 302 8.49 -2.81 1.22
C PRO A 302 8.47 -2.89 -0.30
N GLU A 303 7.73 -2.01 -0.96
CA GLU A 303 7.66 -1.90 -2.41
C GLU A 303 8.99 -1.51 -3.06
N GLU A 304 9.83 -0.72 -2.37
CA GLU A 304 11.17 -0.38 -2.88
C GLU A 304 12.14 -1.55 -2.74
N VAL A 305 12.04 -2.33 -1.66
CA VAL A 305 12.85 -3.54 -1.45
C VAL A 305 12.60 -4.53 -2.57
N LEU A 306 11.32 -4.83 -2.85
CA LEU A 306 10.92 -5.74 -3.93
C LEU A 306 11.41 -5.29 -5.32
N LEU A 307 11.49 -3.98 -5.57
CA LEU A 307 11.90 -3.43 -6.86
C LEU A 307 13.42 -3.27 -7.03
N LYS A 308 14.19 -3.25 -5.94
CA LYS A 308 15.64 -2.99 -5.98
C LYS A 308 16.49 -4.25 -5.82
N ASP A 309 16.06 -5.22 -5.01
CA ASP A 309 16.84 -6.41 -4.70
C ASP A 309 16.73 -7.47 -5.81
N ARG A 310 17.79 -7.63 -6.60
CA ARG A 310 17.83 -8.59 -7.70
C ARG A 310 17.67 -10.05 -7.26
N PRO A 311 18.29 -10.53 -6.15
CA PRO A 311 18.07 -11.89 -5.67
C PRO A 311 16.62 -12.16 -5.31
N LEU A 312 15.93 -11.20 -4.66
CA LEU A 312 14.52 -11.34 -4.32
C LEU A 312 13.62 -11.35 -5.57
N GLN A 313 13.95 -10.52 -6.59
CA GLN A 313 13.26 -10.54 -7.88
C GLN A 313 13.43 -11.87 -8.61
N ALA A 314 14.65 -12.42 -8.61
CA ALA A 314 14.93 -13.74 -9.20
C ALA A 314 14.16 -14.85 -8.48
N ASP A 315 14.11 -14.80 -7.16
CA ASP A 315 13.35 -15.74 -6.34
C ASP A 315 11.85 -15.71 -6.65
N ILE A 316 11.27 -14.51 -6.71
CA ILE A 316 9.84 -14.32 -7.08
C ILE A 316 9.57 -14.86 -8.49
N LEU A 317 10.45 -14.60 -9.46
CA LEU A 317 10.31 -15.10 -10.82
C LEU A 317 10.40 -16.63 -10.88
N LEU A 318 11.33 -17.23 -10.13
CA LEU A 318 11.47 -18.69 -10.03
C LEU A 318 10.25 -19.31 -9.34
N TRP A 319 9.75 -18.68 -8.28
CA TRP A 319 8.50 -19.09 -7.63
C TRP A 319 7.33 -19.09 -8.61
N VAL A 320 7.13 -17.98 -9.35
CA VAL A 320 6.06 -17.88 -10.35
C VAL A 320 6.21 -18.92 -11.44
N ALA A 321 7.44 -19.10 -11.98
CA ALA A 321 7.72 -20.07 -13.03
C ALA A 321 7.45 -21.51 -12.54
N THR A 322 7.89 -21.85 -11.32
CA THR A 322 7.66 -23.18 -10.73
C THR A 322 6.16 -23.41 -10.49
N ALA A 323 5.46 -22.43 -9.89
CA ALA A 323 4.02 -22.54 -9.65
C ALA A 323 3.24 -22.70 -10.97
N ALA A 324 3.54 -21.88 -11.98
CA ALA A 324 2.92 -21.98 -13.30
C ALA A 324 3.20 -23.35 -13.96
N THR A 325 4.46 -23.82 -13.90
CA THR A 325 4.81 -25.14 -14.45
C THR A 325 4.04 -26.25 -13.74
N VAL A 326 3.96 -26.19 -12.41
CA VAL A 326 3.21 -27.18 -11.62
C VAL A 326 1.73 -27.19 -12.01
N LEU A 327 1.13 -26.01 -12.12
CA LEU A 327 -0.30 -25.90 -12.47
C LEU A 327 -0.61 -26.35 -13.91
N VAL A 328 0.33 -26.16 -14.85
CA VAL A 328 0.12 -26.54 -16.27
C VAL A 328 0.50 -28.00 -16.54
N VAL A 329 1.54 -28.53 -15.88
CA VAL A 329 2.09 -29.86 -16.23
C VAL A 329 1.49 -30.98 -15.37
N PHE A 330 1.13 -30.70 -14.13
CA PHE A 330 0.73 -31.73 -13.16
C PHE A 330 -0.73 -31.65 -12.72
N ARG A 331 -1.50 -30.75 -13.30
CA ARG A 331 -2.94 -30.70 -13.11
C ARG A 331 -3.56 -31.57 -14.21
N ASP A 332 -3.98 -32.79 -13.86
CA ASP A 332 -4.70 -33.74 -14.72
C ASP A 332 -6.17 -33.38 -14.88
#